data_bdc16c6899bf78613359d620db277482
#
_entry.id   bdc16c6899bf78613359d620db277482
#
_cell.length_a   1.000
_cell.length_b   1.000
_cell.length_c   1.000
_cell.angle_alpha   90.00
_cell.angle_beta   90.00
_cell.angle_gamma   90.00
#
_symmetry.space_group_name_H-M   'P 1'
#
loop_
_entity.id
_entity.type
_entity.pdbx_description
1 polymer ?
#
loop_
_entity_poly.entity_id
_entity_poly.type
_entity_poly.pdbx_seq_one_letter_code
_entity_poly.pdbx_strand_id
1 'polypeptide(L)'
;MQLATIDQISILAERVIRRTENMPAERKKKEIVDEVYELLILAYLFGMERAAGDIRQYEEEQQEAQPENPSQASAQDFAEMPSQEAEIKYSPQEMYEAIYKPVAGETFEERIDRRLREGTLDKETLKRIMETDYHRCEETGAYNTAQQFAKESGTKPYKIWRTMADDRVRETHWYIHGVEVPVEDRFFTYDGDSARFPGDFSLPENNISCRCWLAYTFR
;
A
#
# COMPACT_ATOMS: atom_id res chain seq x y z
N MET A 1 0.91 0.69 -14.28
CA MET A 1 -0.33 0.35 -13.56
C MET A 1 -0.96 1.53 -12.82
N GLN A 2 -0.19 2.43 -12.18
CA GLN A 2 -0.73 3.60 -11.45
C GLN A 2 -1.56 4.61 -12.26
N LEU A 3 -1.23 4.88 -13.52
CA LEU A 3 -1.98 5.86 -14.35
C LEU A 3 -3.44 5.42 -14.62
N ALA A 4 -3.67 4.15 -14.91
CA ALA A 4 -5.02 3.61 -15.13
C ALA A 4 -5.88 3.72 -13.86
N THR A 5 -5.30 3.52 -12.68
CA THR A 5 -6.00 3.61 -11.40
C THR A 5 -6.41 5.05 -11.05
N ILE A 6 -5.58 6.05 -11.33
CA ILE A 6 -5.89 7.47 -11.10
C ILE A 6 -7.08 7.92 -11.95
N ASP A 7 -7.12 7.51 -13.22
CA ASP A 7 -8.25 7.81 -14.10
C ASP A 7 -9.54 7.13 -13.62
N GLN A 8 -9.46 5.88 -13.17
CA GLN A 8 -10.60 5.15 -12.59
C GLN A 8 -11.13 5.82 -11.31
N ILE A 9 -10.27 6.26 -10.42
CA ILE A 9 -10.66 6.99 -9.20
C ILE A 9 -11.35 8.32 -9.58
N SER A 10 -10.85 9.04 -10.57
CA SER A 10 -11.47 10.29 -11.05
C SER A 10 -12.89 10.05 -11.60
N ILE A 11 -13.07 9.00 -12.40
CA ILE A 11 -14.38 8.60 -12.93
C ILE A 11 -15.33 8.17 -11.80
N LEU A 12 -14.83 7.42 -10.83
CA LEU A 12 -15.61 6.98 -9.68
C LEU A 12 -16.07 8.18 -8.83
N ALA A 13 -15.17 9.10 -8.50
CA ALA A 13 -15.49 10.31 -7.74
C ALA A 13 -16.59 11.15 -8.44
N GLU A 14 -16.47 11.35 -9.75
CA GLU A 14 -17.50 12.06 -10.53
C GLU A 14 -18.85 11.34 -10.51
N ARG A 15 -18.85 10.04 -10.72
CA ARG A 15 -20.06 9.21 -10.70
C ARG A 15 -20.76 9.28 -9.33
N VAL A 16 -20.00 9.16 -8.26
CA VAL A 16 -20.54 9.18 -6.88
C VAL A 16 -21.10 10.54 -6.54
N ILE A 17 -20.41 11.63 -6.84
CA ILE A 17 -20.89 13.00 -6.60
C ILE A 17 -22.21 13.24 -7.36
N ARG A 18 -22.28 12.90 -8.65
CA ARG A 18 -23.51 13.07 -9.46
C ARG A 18 -24.67 12.23 -8.92
N ARG A 19 -24.43 10.95 -8.60
CA ARG A 19 -25.46 10.04 -8.08
C ARG A 19 -26.04 10.54 -6.77
N THR A 20 -25.24 11.15 -5.92
CA THR A 20 -25.63 11.58 -4.57
C THR A 20 -26.07 13.05 -4.48
N GLU A 21 -26.05 13.82 -5.59
CA GLU A 21 -26.29 15.28 -5.59
C GLU A 21 -27.58 15.69 -4.90
N ASN A 22 -28.67 14.99 -5.18
CA ASN A 22 -30.02 15.30 -4.65
C ASN A 22 -30.43 14.42 -3.46
N MET A 23 -29.49 13.72 -2.83
CA MET A 23 -29.78 12.88 -1.68
C MET A 23 -29.79 13.69 -0.37
N PRO A 24 -30.62 13.30 0.62
CA PRO A 24 -30.47 13.81 1.98
C PRO A 24 -29.05 13.56 2.53
N ALA A 25 -28.55 14.48 3.35
CA ALA A 25 -27.16 14.50 3.81
C ALA A 25 -26.67 13.15 4.40
N GLU A 26 -27.46 12.54 5.26
CA GLU A 26 -27.12 11.25 5.88
C GLU A 26 -27.03 10.12 4.85
N ARG A 27 -27.97 10.06 3.91
CA ARG A 27 -27.93 9.06 2.84
C ARG A 27 -26.77 9.30 1.89
N LYS A 28 -26.52 10.58 1.55
CA LYS A 28 -25.38 10.99 0.74
C LYS A 28 -24.05 10.55 1.37
N LYS A 29 -23.88 10.82 2.68
CA LYS A 29 -22.72 10.38 3.44
C LYS A 29 -22.53 8.87 3.33
N LYS A 30 -23.57 8.10 3.64
CA LYS A 30 -23.51 6.63 3.62
C LYS A 30 -23.10 6.10 2.25
N GLU A 31 -23.74 6.54 1.17
CA GLU A 31 -23.43 6.09 -0.19
C GLU A 31 -21.98 6.42 -0.60
N ILE A 32 -21.45 7.58 -0.22
CA ILE A 32 -20.07 7.96 -0.52
C ILE A 32 -19.09 7.11 0.30
N VAL A 33 -19.36 6.92 1.59
CA VAL A 33 -18.51 6.13 2.48
C VAL A 33 -18.46 4.66 2.02
N ASP A 34 -19.59 4.06 1.67
CA ASP A 34 -19.66 2.68 1.19
C ASP A 34 -18.82 2.49 -0.09
N GLU A 35 -18.90 3.39 -1.07
CA GLU A 35 -18.11 3.33 -2.32
C GLU A 35 -16.60 3.52 -2.07
N VAL A 36 -16.24 4.45 -1.17
CA VAL A 36 -14.83 4.65 -0.80
C VAL A 36 -14.30 3.43 -0.06
N TYR A 37 -15.08 2.87 0.85
CA TYR A 37 -14.69 1.66 1.59
C TYR A 37 -14.39 0.48 0.66
N GLU A 38 -15.24 0.20 -0.31
CA GLU A 38 -15.02 -0.86 -1.31
C GLU A 38 -13.73 -0.61 -2.11
N LEU A 39 -13.48 0.63 -2.51
CA LEU A 39 -12.24 1.02 -3.20
C LEU A 39 -11.00 0.74 -2.33
N LEU A 40 -11.05 1.03 -1.02
CA LEU A 40 -9.92 0.85 -0.11
C LEU A 40 -9.64 -0.62 0.18
N ILE A 41 -10.67 -1.49 0.21
CA ILE A 41 -10.50 -2.94 0.24
C ILE A 41 -9.69 -3.40 -0.97
N LEU A 42 -10.11 -2.99 -2.17
CA LEU A 42 -9.40 -3.35 -3.41
C LEU A 42 -7.96 -2.84 -3.41
N ALA A 43 -7.72 -1.63 -2.91
CA ALA A 43 -6.37 -1.08 -2.80
C ALA A 43 -5.47 -1.96 -1.93
N TYR A 44 -5.95 -2.37 -0.77
CA TYR A 44 -5.21 -3.26 0.13
C TYR A 44 -4.86 -4.59 -0.53
N LEU A 45 -5.84 -5.22 -1.19
CA LEU A 45 -5.64 -6.49 -1.91
C LEU A 45 -4.65 -6.35 -3.09
N PHE A 46 -4.68 -5.24 -3.82
CA PHE A 46 -3.68 -4.96 -4.86
C PHE A 46 -2.27 -4.81 -4.30
N GLY A 47 -2.14 -4.18 -3.14
CA GLY A 47 -0.87 -4.10 -2.44
C GLY A 47 -0.32 -5.46 -2.06
N MET A 48 -1.17 -6.33 -1.51
CA MET A 48 -0.83 -7.72 -1.19
C MET A 48 -0.33 -8.47 -2.43
N GLU A 49 -1.05 -8.38 -3.54
CA GLU A 49 -0.68 -9.06 -4.79
C GLU A 49 0.62 -8.52 -5.40
N ARG A 50 0.89 -7.23 -5.26
CA ARG A 50 2.15 -6.64 -5.70
C ARG A 50 3.34 -7.21 -4.91
N ALA A 51 3.27 -7.25 -3.58
CA ALA A 51 4.33 -7.83 -2.76
C ALA A 51 4.46 -9.35 -3.00
N ALA A 52 3.36 -10.03 -3.25
CA ALA A 52 3.36 -11.44 -3.67
C ALA A 52 4.13 -11.66 -4.98
N GLY A 53 4.08 -10.69 -5.90
CA GLY A 53 4.88 -10.71 -7.12
C GLY A 53 6.39 -10.67 -6.83
N ASP A 54 6.82 -9.76 -5.95
CA ASP A 54 8.23 -9.66 -5.54
C ASP A 54 8.70 -10.95 -4.82
N ILE A 55 7.82 -11.56 -4.00
CA ILE A 55 8.10 -12.82 -3.31
C ILE A 55 8.27 -13.97 -4.31
N ARG A 56 7.33 -14.14 -5.26
CA ARG A 56 7.42 -15.19 -6.29
C ARG A 56 8.71 -15.07 -7.11
N GLN A 57 9.07 -13.85 -7.49
CA GLN A 57 10.34 -13.63 -8.20
C GLN A 57 11.54 -14.09 -7.37
N TYR A 58 11.57 -13.77 -6.08
CA TYR A 58 12.62 -14.24 -5.19
C TYR A 58 12.67 -15.77 -5.10
N GLU A 59 11.52 -16.43 -4.94
CA GLU A 59 11.43 -17.89 -4.85
C GLU A 59 11.90 -18.56 -6.15
N GLU A 60 11.57 -18.01 -7.32
CA GLU A 60 12.04 -18.48 -8.63
C GLU A 60 13.57 -18.34 -8.75
N GLU A 61 14.15 -17.20 -8.35
CA GLU A 61 15.59 -16.97 -8.35
C GLU A 61 16.33 -17.96 -7.44
N GLN A 62 15.77 -18.33 -6.28
CA GLN A 62 16.34 -19.34 -5.38
C GLN A 62 16.29 -20.76 -5.97
N GLN A 63 15.24 -21.11 -6.70
CA GLN A 63 15.12 -22.41 -7.38
C GLN A 63 16.13 -22.54 -8.53
N GLU A 64 16.32 -21.47 -9.32
CA GLU A 64 17.30 -21.46 -10.40
C GLU A 64 18.77 -21.49 -9.92
N ALA A 65 19.03 -20.92 -8.74
CA ALA A 65 20.38 -20.90 -8.14
C ALA A 65 20.83 -22.27 -7.61
N GLN A 66 19.96 -23.27 -7.52
CA GLN A 66 20.32 -24.62 -7.08
C GLN A 66 21.04 -25.37 -8.22
N PRO A 67 22.22 -25.98 -7.95
CA PRO A 67 22.95 -26.68 -8.98
C PRO A 67 22.17 -27.89 -9.50
N GLU A 68 22.07 -28.03 -10.83
CA GLU A 68 21.40 -29.14 -11.54
C GLU A 68 21.92 -30.56 -11.24
N ASN A 69 22.88 -30.73 -10.29
CA ASN A 69 23.52 -31.98 -10.05
C ASN A 69 23.22 -32.55 -8.65
N PRO A 70 22.17 -33.37 -8.47
CA PRO A 70 21.78 -33.93 -7.17
C PRO A 70 22.72 -35.03 -6.64
N SER A 71 23.83 -35.34 -7.33
CA SER A 71 24.68 -36.49 -7.00
C SER A 71 25.68 -36.26 -5.85
N GLN A 72 25.63 -35.10 -5.15
CA GLN A 72 26.47 -34.82 -3.98
C GLN A 72 25.73 -34.36 -2.72
N ALA A 73 24.45 -34.17 -2.78
CA ALA A 73 23.64 -33.86 -1.58
C ALA A 73 23.27 -35.14 -0.84
N SER A 74 23.55 -35.21 0.46
CA SER A 74 23.13 -36.34 1.29
C SER A 74 21.61 -36.37 1.45
N ALA A 75 21.02 -37.57 1.59
CA ALA A 75 19.56 -37.73 1.79
C ALA A 75 19.00 -36.97 3.02
N GLN A 76 19.87 -36.44 3.88
CA GLN A 76 19.51 -35.63 5.04
C GLN A 76 19.28 -34.15 4.68
N ASP A 77 19.94 -33.63 3.64
CA ASP A 77 19.79 -32.24 3.20
C ASP A 77 18.44 -31.98 2.49
N PHE A 78 17.80 -33.06 1.97
CA PHE A 78 16.47 -32.98 1.34
C PHE A 78 15.29 -32.96 2.32
N ALA A 79 15.51 -33.28 3.60
CA ALA A 79 14.43 -33.39 4.59
C ALA A 79 14.05 -32.05 5.25
N GLU A 80 14.81 -30.97 5.03
CA GLU A 80 14.61 -29.67 5.68
C GLU A 80 14.22 -28.53 4.74
N MET A 81 13.99 -28.81 3.48
CA MET A 81 13.49 -27.78 2.57
C MET A 81 11.97 -27.64 2.68
N PRO A 82 11.43 -26.53 3.14
CA PRO A 82 10.00 -26.30 3.08
C PRO A 82 9.59 -26.09 1.62
N SER A 83 9.13 -27.15 0.96
CA SER A 83 8.50 -27.12 -0.37
C SER A 83 7.04 -26.67 -0.28
N GLN A 84 6.76 -25.61 0.47
CA GLN A 84 5.44 -24.99 0.48
C GLN A 84 5.61 -23.57 -0.06
N GLU A 85 5.02 -23.31 -1.23
CA GLU A 85 4.71 -21.95 -1.66
C GLU A 85 4.12 -21.22 -0.44
N ALA A 86 4.74 -20.12 -0.02
CA ALA A 86 4.27 -19.39 1.14
C ALA A 86 2.83 -18.92 0.87
N GLU A 87 1.87 -19.52 1.55
CA GLU A 87 0.46 -19.14 1.41
C GLU A 87 0.26 -17.76 2.00
N ILE A 88 0.10 -16.75 1.14
CA ILE A 88 -0.18 -15.38 1.59
C ILE A 88 -1.56 -15.35 2.22
N LYS A 89 -1.58 -15.23 3.54
CA LYS A 89 -2.81 -15.23 4.33
C LYS A 89 -3.39 -13.83 4.42
N TYR A 90 -4.65 -13.74 4.09
CA TYR A 90 -5.43 -12.54 4.26
C TYR A 90 -5.84 -12.36 5.73
N SER A 91 -5.55 -11.18 6.30
CA SER A 91 -5.97 -10.79 7.64
C SER A 91 -7.05 -9.69 7.55
N PRO A 92 -8.34 -10.03 7.79
CA PRO A 92 -9.41 -9.02 7.82
C PRO A 92 -9.17 -7.91 8.82
N GLN A 93 -8.55 -8.22 9.95
CA GLN A 93 -8.24 -7.23 10.99
C GLN A 93 -7.19 -6.22 10.52
N GLU A 94 -6.09 -6.68 9.93
CA GLU A 94 -5.03 -5.79 9.42
C GLU A 94 -5.55 -4.90 8.28
N MET A 95 -6.41 -5.44 7.42
CA MET A 95 -7.05 -4.68 6.37
C MET A 95 -7.97 -3.59 6.95
N TYR A 96 -8.80 -3.93 7.95
CA TYR A 96 -9.65 -2.96 8.63
C TYR A 96 -8.82 -1.83 9.26
N GLU A 97 -7.76 -2.16 9.98
CA GLU A 97 -6.84 -1.19 10.58
C GLU A 97 -6.17 -0.30 9.51
N ALA A 98 -5.80 -0.88 8.36
CA ALA A 98 -5.28 -0.12 7.23
C ALA A 98 -6.30 0.88 6.70
N ILE A 99 -7.55 0.48 6.47
CA ILE A 99 -8.60 1.33 5.90
C ILE A 99 -8.93 2.50 6.83
N TYR A 100 -9.06 2.26 8.12
CA TYR A 100 -9.45 3.28 9.11
C TYR A 100 -8.28 4.04 9.75
N LYS A 101 -7.05 3.81 9.29
CA LYS A 101 -5.90 4.56 9.76
C LYS A 101 -6.07 6.06 9.42
N PRO A 102 -5.97 6.96 10.41
CA PRO A 102 -6.11 8.39 10.16
C PRO A 102 -5.02 8.96 9.25
N VAL A 103 -5.39 9.94 8.43
CA VAL A 103 -4.47 10.84 7.72
C VAL A 103 -4.72 12.24 8.26
N ALA A 104 -3.70 12.91 8.75
CA ALA A 104 -3.83 14.21 9.41
C ALA A 104 -4.79 14.20 10.62
N GLY A 105 -4.84 13.09 11.35
CA GLY A 105 -5.68 12.93 12.54
C GLY A 105 -7.15 12.60 12.26
N GLU A 106 -7.57 12.48 10.99
CA GLU A 106 -8.93 12.12 10.59
C GLU A 106 -8.95 10.85 9.73
N THR A 107 -9.89 9.95 9.98
CA THR A 107 -10.20 8.83 9.07
C THR A 107 -10.80 9.36 7.76
N PHE A 108 -10.86 8.52 6.72
CA PHE A 108 -11.49 8.92 5.46
C PHE A 108 -12.97 9.31 5.66
N GLU A 109 -13.66 8.59 6.53
CA GLU A 109 -15.09 8.85 6.85
C GLU A 109 -15.28 10.21 7.53
N GLU A 110 -14.44 10.53 8.51
CA GLU A 110 -14.48 11.82 9.22
C GLU A 110 -14.17 12.99 8.27
N ARG A 111 -13.23 12.82 7.33
CA ARG A 111 -12.94 13.84 6.30
C ARG A 111 -14.12 14.04 5.35
N ILE A 112 -14.77 12.96 4.91
CA ILE A 112 -15.98 13.05 4.08
C ILE A 112 -17.10 13.77 4.86
N ASP A 113 -17.36 13.37 6.09
CA ASP A 113 -18.37 13.96 6.95
C ASP A 113 -18.14 15.47 7.17
N ARG A 114 -16.93 15.85 7.50
CA ARG A 114 -16.53 17.26 7.65
C ARG A 114 -16.78 18.05 6.37
N ARG A 115 -16.35 17.54 5.22
CA ARG A 115 -16.52 18.21 3.92
C ARG A 115 -17.98 18.33 3.51
N LEU A 116 -18.82 17.35 3.85
CA LEU A 116 -20.27 17.42 3.65
C LEU A 116 -20.90 18.51 4.52
N ARG A 117 -20.57 18.58 5.82
CA ARG A 117 -21.06 19.60 6.75
C ARG A 117 -20.63 21.01 6.35
N GLU A 118 -19.43 21.19 5.84
CA GLU A 118 -18.90 22.45 5.34
C GLU A 118 -19.44 22.85 3.95
N GLY A 119 -20.10 21.94 3.26
CA GLY A 119 -20.55 22.16 1.87
C GLY A 119 -19.40 22.24 0.86
N THR A 120 -18.24 21.68 1.20
CA THR A 120 -16.99 21.74 0.41
C THR A 120 -16.62 20.41 -0.27
N LEU A 121 -17.50 19.40 -0.21
CA LEU A 121 -17.29 18.12 -0.86
C LEU A 121 -17.68 18.18 -2.35
N ASP A 122 -16.74 18.55 -3.18
CA ASP A 122 -16.83 18.45 -4.64
C ASP A 122 -16.08 17.24 -5.19
N LYS A 123 -16.12 17.05 -6.50
CA LYS A 123 -15.42 15.97 -7.21
C LYS A 123 -13.92 15.94 -6.89
N GLU A 124 -13.25 17.08 -6.96
CA GLU A 124 -11.79 17.16 -6.80
C GLU A 124 -11.37 16.88 -5.34
N THR A 125 -12.18 17.34 -4.40
CA THR A 125 -11.98 17.05 -2.98
C THR A 125 -12.17 15.57 -2.68
N LEU A 126 -13.25 14.95 -3.17
CA LEU A 126 -13.50 13.51 -3.01
C LEU A 126 -12.40 12.69 -3.68
N LYS A 127 -12.03 13.01 -4.92
CA LYS A 127 -10.94 12.37 -5.64
C LYS A 127 -9.64 12.36 -4.83
N ARG A 128 -9.24 13.51 -4.27
CA ARG A 128 -8.02 13.63 -3.46
C ARG A 128 -8.05 12.79 -2.18
N ILE A 129 -9.21 12.71 -1.52
CA ILE A 129 -9.40 11.81 -0.37
C ILE A 129 -9.20 10.37 -0.83
N MET A 130 -9.89 9.95 -1.89
CA MET A 130 -9.82 8.60 -2.43
C MET A 130 -8.40 8.22 -2.86
N GLU A 131 -7.70 9.08 -3.60
CA GLU A 131 -6.33 8.82 -4.06
C GLU A 131 -5.34 8.66 -2.89
N THR A 132 -5.46 9.52 -1.87
CA THR A 132 -4.57 9.49 -0.71
C THR A 132 -4.76 8.20 0.10
N ASP A 133 -6.02 7.83 0.38
CA ASP A 133 -6.29 6.63 1.16
C ASP A 133 -6.10 5.35 0.37
N TYR A 134 -6.45 5.33 -0.93
CA TYR A 134 -6.15 4.22 -1.83
C TYR A 134 -4.66 3.88 -1.80
N HIS A 135 -3.83 4.88 -2.05
CA HIS A 135 -2.38 4.71 -2.07
C HIS A 135 -1.84 4.19 -0.74
N ARG A 136 -2.30 4.75 0.38
CA ARG A 136 -1.91 4.30 1.72
C ARG A 136 -2.35 2.85 1.98
N CYS A 137 -3.56 2.47 1.62
CA CYS A 137 -4.05 1.09 1.80
C CYS A 137 -3.27 0.10 0.93
N GLU A 138 -2.96 0.46 -0.32
CA GLU A 138 -2.12 -0.35 -1.22
C GLU A 138 -0.74 -0.59 -0.61
N GLU A 139 -0.06 0.46 -0.15
CA GLU A 139 1.27 0.33 0.45
C GLU A 139 1.24 -0.43 1.78
N THR A 140 0.14 -0.30 2.56
CA THR A 140 -0.03 -1.09 3.80
C THR A 140 -0.21 -2.57 3.50
N GLY A 141 -1.01 -2.91 2.49
CA GLY A 141 -1.22 -4.32 2.07
C GLY A 141 0.10 -4.97 1.62
N ALA A 142 0.88 -4.27 0.80
CA ALA A 142 2.19 -4.75 0.37
C ALA A 142 3.16 -4.92 1.55
N TYR A 143 3.21 -3.96 2.46
CA TYR A 143 4.07 -4.02 3.64
C TYR A 143 3.72 -5.18 4.57
N ASN A 144 2.44 -5.39 4.87
CA ASN A 144 1.99 -6.49 5.73
C ASN A 144 2.31 -7.85 5.11
N THR A 145 2.12 -8.01 3.79
CA THR A 145 2.44 -9.24 3.06
C THR A 145 3.94 -9.57 3.12
N ALA A 146 4.81 -8.58 2.88
CA ALA A 146 6.26 -8.79 2.98
C ALA A 146 6.70 -9.16 4.41
N GLN A 147 6.09 -8.56 5.44
CA GLN A 147 6.35 -8.93 6.83
C GLN A 147 5.86 -10.34 7.18
N GLN A 148 4.69 -10.74 6.67
CA GLN A 148 4.16 -12.07 6.89
C GLN A 148 5.08 -13.12 6.28
N PHE A 149 5.47 -12.94 5.02
CA PHE A 149 6.40 -13.85 4.33
C PHE A 149 7.72 -14.02 5.11
N ALA A 150 8.28 -12.92 5.61
CA ALA A 150 9.49 -12.95 6.42
C ALA A 150 9.35 -13.83 7.67
N LYS A 151 8.22 -13.72 8.36
CA LYS A 151 7.95 -14.51 9.57
C LYS A 151 7.80 -16.00 9.27
N GLU A 152 7.19 -16.34 8.13
CA GLU A 152 6.90 -17.72 7.75
C GLU A 152 8.11 -18.41 7.11
N SER A 153 8.89 -17.72 6.26
CA SER A 153 10.05 -18.28 5.56
C SER A 153 11.37 -18.16 6.34
N GLY A 154 11.41 -17.32 7.39
CA GLY A 154 12.66 -17.00 8.09
C GLY A 154 13.63 -16.12 7.29
N THR A 155 13.24 -15.63 6.11
CA THR A 155 14.05 -14.71 5.30
C THR A 155 14.13 -13.33 5.93
N LYS A 156 15.11 -12.53 5.51
CA LYS A 156 15.24 -11.14 5.94
C LYS A 156 14.82 -10.22 4.79
N PRO A 157 13.59 -9.71 4.80
CA PRO A 157 13.14 -8.79 3.77
C PRO A 157 13.75 -7.40 3.97
N TYR A 158 14.12 -6.79 2.86
CA TYR A 158 14.48 -5.39 2.75
C TYR A 158 13.45 -4.68 1.89
N LYS A 159 13.30 -3.39 2.09
CA LYS A 159 12.42 -2.54 1.30
C LYS A 159 13.16 -1.33 0.78
N ILE A 160 12.88 -0.97 -0.47
CA ILE A 160 13.53 0.11 -1.20
C ILE A 160 12.49 1.17 -1.52
N TRP A 161 12.76 2.42 -1.12
CA TRP A 161 11.87 3.53 -1.47
C TRP A 161 12.00 3.90 -2.95
N ARG A 162 10.89 3.90 -3.68
CA ARG A 162 10.83 4.27 -5.09
C ARG A 162 9.92 5.48 -5.30
N THR A 163 10.35 6.41 -6.13
CA THR A 163 9.57 7.56 -6.55
C THR A 163 9.26 7.47 -8.05
N MET A 164 8.26 8.23 -8.52
CA MET A 164 7.94 8.33 -9.96
C MET A 164 9.03 9.01 -10.79
N ALA A 165 10.08 9.54 -10.17
CA ALA A 165 11.21 10.23 -10.80
C ALA A 165 10.78 11.37 -11.72
N ASP A 166 9.68 12.07 -11.40
CA ASP A 166 9.18 13.24 -12.10
C ASP A 166 9.25 14.52 -11.23
N ASP A 167 8.96 15.68 -11.83
CA ASP A 167 9.01 17.00 -11.21
C ASP A 167 7.94 17.24 -10.11
N ARG A 168 6.98 16.34 -9.96
CA ARG A 168 5.96 16.38 -8.91
C ARG A 168 6.36 15.59 -7.66
N VAL A 169 7.52 14.93 -7.65
CA VAL A 169 8.07 14.27 -6.46
C VAL A 169 8.61 15.33 -5.51
N ARG A 170 8.20 15.27 -4.24
CA ARG A 170 8.68 16.18 -3.19
C ARG A 170 10.17 15.98 -2.94
N GLU A 171 10.87 17.06 -2.60
CA GLU A 171 12.30 16.98 -2.25
C GLU A 171 12.55 16.02 -1.07
N THR A 172 11.67 16.02 -0.05
CA THR A 172 11.71 15.08 1.07
C THR A 172 11.71 13.61 0.62
N HIS A 173 10.92 13.29 -0.40
CA HIS A 173 10.82 11.93 -0.95
C HIS A 173 11.95 11.62 -1.94
N TRP A 174 12.46 12.62 -2.67
CA TRP A 174 13.67 12.46 -3.48
C TRP A 174 14.89 12.11 -2.62
N TYR A 175 14.99 12.70 -1.43
CA TYR A 175 16.07 12.44 -0.49
C TYR A 175 16.20 10.96 -0.11
N ILE A 176 15.09 10.25 -0.03
CA ILE A 176 15.05 8.82 0.32
C ILE A 176 14.87 7.90 -0.90
N HIS A 177 14.85 8.43 -2.14
CA HIS A 177 14.77 7.61 -3.34
C HIS A 177 15.93 6.63 -3.45
N GLY A 178 15.65 5.35 -3.62
CA GLY A 178 16.65 4.30 -3.72
C GLY A 178 17.26 3.85 -2.39
N VAL A 179 16.90 4.48 -1.27
CA VAL A 179 17.32 4.01 0.06
C VAL A 179 16.72 2.65 0.34
N GLU A 180 17.56 1.71 0.75
CA GLU A 180 17.20 0.35 1.16
C GLU A 180 17.36 0.21 2.68
N VAL A 181 16.35 -0.33 3.34
CA VAL A 181 16.36 -0.61 4.79
C VAL A 181 15.70 -1.96 5.08
N PRO A 182 16.01 -2.64 6.20
CA PRO A 182 15.22 -3.77 6.68
C PRO A 182 13.73 -3.43 6.75
N VAL A 183 12.86 -4.42 6.56
CA VAL A 183 11.40 -4.17 6.49
C VAL A 183 10.85 -3.54 7.76
N GLU A 184 11.42 -3.82 8.93
CA GLU A 184 11.00 -3.26 10.23
C GLU A 184 11.42 -1.80 10.41
N ASP A 185 12.48 -1.35 9.74
CA ASP A 185 13.04 -0.02 9.92
C ASP A 185 12.20 1.06 9.26
N ARG A 186 12.44 2.32 9.63
CA ARG A 186 11.76 3.48 9.06
C ARG A 186 12.69 4.21 8.09
N PHE A 187 12.11 4.79 7.05
CA PHE A 187 12.77 5.81 6.25
C PHE A 187 12.66 7.16 6.97
N PHE A 188 13.72 7.96 6.92
CA PHE A 188 13.79 9.27 7.53
C PHE A 188 14.00 10.35 6.47
N THR A 189 13.11 11.32 6.42
CA THR A 189 13.21 12.49 5.55
C THR A 189 14.02 13.60 6.23
N TYR A 190 14.58 14.53 5.46
CA TYR A 190 15.43 15.59 6.01
C TYR A 190 14.65 16.64 6.85
N ASP A 191 13.32 16.70 6.70
CA ASP A 191 12.42 17.54 7.51
C ASP A 191 12.10 16.94 8.89
N GLY A 192 12.71 15.78 9.21
CA GLY A 192 12.58 15.10 10.50
C GLY A 192 11.37 14.18 10.61
N ASP A 193 10.60 13.97 9.54
CA ASP A 193 9.51 13.00 9.51
C ASP A 193 10.05 11.59 9.19
N SER A 194 9.25 10.58 9.45
CA SER A 194 9.63 9.20 9.15
C SER A 194 8.43 8.32 8.83
N ALA A 195 8.65 7.29 8.00
CA ALA A 195 7.61 6.35 7.60
C ALA A 195 8.15 4.94 7.42
N ARG A 196 7.32 3.93 7.68
CA ARG A 196 7.62 2.54 7.33
C ARG A 196 7.37 2.27 5.85
N PHE A 197 6.38 2.97 5.27
CA PHE A 197 5.98 2.86 3.87
C PHE A 197 5.33 4.19 3.42
N PRO A 198 5.16 4.44 2.12
CA PRO A 198 4.44 5.60 1.61
C PRO A 198 3.02 5.70 2.15
N GLY A 199 2.66 6.86 2.70
CA GLY A 199 1.38 7.07 3.39
C GLY A 199 1.40 6.82 4.90
N ASP A 200 2.55 6.47 5.49
CA ASP A 200 2.75 6.24 6.94
C ASP A 200 3.47 7.40 7.66
N PHE A 201 3.67 8.52 7.00
CA PHE A 201 4.28 9.71 7.60
C PHE A 201 3.37 10.35 8.65
N SER A 202 3.98 11.05 9.62
CA SER A 202 3.23 11.84 10.61
C SER A 202 2.73 13.15 10.04
N LEU A 203 3.49 13.78 9.14
CA LEU A 203 3.13 15.05 8.52
C LEU A 203 2.18 14.82 7.32
N PRO A 204 1.02 15.51 7.29
CA PRO A 204 0.05 15.38 6.21
C PRO A 204 0.63 15.68 4.83
N GLU A 205 1.51 16.66 4.74
CA GLU A 205 2.18 17.08 3.51
C GLU A 205 3.04 15.99 2.89
N ASN A 206 3.54 15.03 3.68
CA ASN A 206 4.29 13.89 3.17
C ASN A 206 3.38 12.72 2.72
N ASN A 207 2.10 12.72 3.12
CA ASN A 207 1.13 11.67 2.77
C ASN A 207 0.22 12.05 1.60
N ILE A 208 -0.36 13.28 1.64
CA ILE A 208 -1.39 13.70 0.66
C ILE A 208 -0.82 13.72 -0.75
N SER A 209 -1.49 13.02 -1.69
CA SER A 209 -1.06 12.90 -3.09
C SER A 209 0.35 12.34 -3.29
N CYS A 210 0.86 11.55 -2.35
CA CYS A 210 2.09 10.78 -2.54
C CYS A 210 1.88 9.72 -3.63
N ARG A 211 2.95 9.47 -4.44
CA ARG A 211 2.97 8.48 -5.52
C ARG A 211 4.22 7.59 -5.47
N CYS A 212 4.89 7.57 -4.31
CA CYS A 212 6.02 6.68 -4.07
C CYS A 212 5.51 5.26 -3.78
N TRP A 213 6.35 4.26 -3.95
CA TRP A 213 6.03 2.88 -3.61
C TRP A 213 7.26 2.17 -3.04
N LEU A 214 7.05 1.00 -2.45
CA LEU A 214 8.14 0.12 -2.03
C LEU A 214 8.32 -1.02 -3.02
N ALA A 215 9.58 -1.32 -3.35
CA ALA A 215 10.00 -2.60 -3.88
C ALA A 215 10.60 -3.43 -2.75
N TYR A 216 10.38 -4.74 -2.75
CA TYR A 216 10.89 -5.64 -1.73
C TYR A 216 11.97 -6.55 -2.30
N THR A 217 13.01 -6.81 -1.49
CA THR A 217 14.04 -7.81 -1.76
C THR A 217 14.20 -8.71 -0.54
N PHE A 218 14.54 -9.96 -0.75
CA PHE A 218 14.67 -10.97 0.30
C PHE A 218 16.07 -11.56 0.29
N ARG A 219 16.66 -11.84 1.48
CA ARG A 219 18.04 -12.37 1.64
C ARG A 219 18.07 -13.44 2.71
#